data_fa4020895a8f006deea1317e7e3df95c
#
_entry.id   fa4020895a8f006deea1317e7e3df95c
#
_cell.length_a   1.000
_cell.length_b   1.000
_cell.length_c   1.000
_cell.angle_alpha   90.00
_cell.angle_beta   90.00
_cell.angle_gamma   90.00
#
_symmetry.space_group_name_H-M   'P 1'
#
loop_
_entity.id
_entity.type
_entity.pdbx_description
1 polymer ?
#
loop_
_entity_poly.entity_id
_entity_poly.type
_entity_poly.pdbx_seq_one_letter_code
_entity_poly.pdbx_strand_id
1 'polypeptide(L)'
;LEIGANSGMDTKVLMQLARNAHVHCFECDPRAIARWRTIVKSSRTTLYEVALSDKTGEAEFHPSGGNPGGRWENYGQWDMSGSLLPFDRHKDNAPWMKYLDPIKVQTTTLDEWAAKTLPDNYVCPLIWIDVQGAEAIVFRSGVETLKHVHYVFAECDPRPNYKGQATRDELAESLPEFELVRAYPGYNLLFKNTDLVAPSKH
;
A
#
# COMPACT_ATOMS: atom_id res chain seq x y z
N LEU A 1 -0.93 -5.65 7.87
CA LEU A 1 -1.66 -4.57 7.19
C LEU A 1 -1.44 -4.70 5.70
N GLU A 2 -2.44 -4.35 4.90
CA GLU A 2 -2.36 -4.23 3.44
C GLU A 2 -2.76 -2.80 3.06
N ILE A 3 -1.83 -2.04 2.49
CA ILE A 3 -2.02 -0.63 2.16
C ILE A 3 -1.93 -0.47 0.65
N GLY A 4 -3.05 -0.10 0.00
CA GLY A 4 -3.25 -0.19 -1.43
C GLY A 4 -3.79 -1.57 -1.84
N ALA A 5 -4.91 -1.98 -1.23
CA ALA A 5 -5.45 -3.34 -1.41
C ALA A 5 -6.04 -3.62 -2.81
N ASN A 6 -6.25 -2.59 -3.60
CA ASN A 6 -6.84 -2.66 -4.94
C ASN A 6 -8.05 -3.62 -4.98
N SER A 7 -8.03 -4.60 -5.86
CA SER A 7 -9.14 -5.57 -6.03
C SER A 7 -9.16 -6.69 -4.96
N GLY A 8 -8.18 -6.76 -4.05
CA GLY A 8 -8.09 -7.78 -3.01
C GLY A 8 -7.44 -9.09 -3.44
N MET A 9 -6.70 -9.09 -4.54
CA MET A 9 -5.98 -10.31 -4.96
C MET A 9 -4.85 -10.63 -3.99
N ASP A 10 -4.09 -9.62 -3.55
CA ASP A 10 -3.02 -9.79 -2.57
C ASP A 10 -3.60 -10.02 -1.17
N THR A 11 -4.76 -9.45 -0.83
CA THR A 11 -5.49 -9.79 0.39
C THR A 11 -5.67 -11.31 0.53
N LYS A 12 -6.02 -12.02 -0.56
CA LYS A 12 -6.17 -13.49 -0.52
C LYS A 12 -4.84 -14.20 -0.25
N VAL A 13 -3.74 -13.71 -0.82
CA VAL A 13 -2.41 -14.24 -0.56
C VAL A 13 -2.03 -14.04 0.91
N LEU A 14 -2.21 -12.83 1.43
CA LEU A 14 -1.94 -12.50 2.83
C LEU A 14 -2.75 -13.35 3.80
N MET A 15 -4.02 -13.61 3.50
CA MET A 15 -4.88 -14.49 4.30
C MET A 15 -4.40 -15.93 4.33
N GLN A 16 -3.75 -16.41 3.26
CA GLN A 16 -3.16 -17.75 3.21
C GLN A 16 -1.85 -17.83 4.00
N LEU A 17 -1.03 -16.78 3.93
CA LEU A 17 0.24 -16.68 4.64
C LEU A 17 0.03 -16.49 6.15
N ALA A 18 -0.93 -15.64 6.53
CA ALA A 18 -1.21 -15.27 7.92
C ALA A 18 -2.56 -15.86 8.40
N ARG A 19 -2.61 -17.19 8.54
CA ARG A 19 -3.87 -17.93 8.81
C ARG A 19 -4.57 -17.54 10.10
N ASN A 20 -3.81 -17.08 11.10
CA ASN A 20 -4.33 -16.72 12.42
C ASN A 20 -4.40 -15.20 12.64
N ALA A 21 -4.07 -14.40 11.61
CA ALA A 21 -4.12 -12.93 11.71
C ALA A 21 -5.40 -12.37 11.11
N HIS A 22 -5.77 -11.18 11.58
CA HIS A 22 -6.74 -10.33 10.93
C HIS A 22 -6.00 -9.41 9.95
N VAL A 23 -6.51 -9.25 8.73
CA VAL A 23 -5.90 -8.38 7.71
C VAL A 23 -6.71 -7.09 7.61
N HIS A 24 -6.10 -5.98 7.98
CA HIS A 24 -6.65 -4.64 7.77
C HIS A 24 -6.18 -4.13 6.42
N CYS A 25 -7.12 -3.85 5.52
CA CYS A 25 -6.89 -3.48 4.15
C CYS A 25 -7.31 -2.02 3.92
N PHE A 26 -6.49 -1.24 3.22
CA PHE A 26 -6.77 0.16 2.90
C PHE A 26 -6.86 0.32 1.39
N GLU A 27 -7.91 0.95 0.92
CA GLU A 27 -8.13 1.28 -0.48
C GLU A 27 -9.01 2.52 -0.59
N CYS A 28 -8.71 3.43 -1.51
CA CYS A 28 -9.45 4.68 -1.68
C CYS A 28 -10.09 4.84 -3.06
N ASP A 29 -9.68 4.03 -4.07
CA ASP A 29 -10.32 4.05 -5.38
C ASP A 29 -11.68 3.34 -5.33
N PRO A 30 -12.81 4.03 -5.57
CA PRO A 30 -14.14 3.42 -5.50
C PRO A 30 -14.31 2.21 -6.44
N ARG A 31 -13.57 2.19 -7.57
CA ARG A 31 -13.62 1.10 -8.55
C ARG A 31 -12.95 -0.16 -8.00
N ALA A 32 -11.80 0.01 -7.37
CA ALA A 32 -11.06 -1.06 -6.71
C ALA A 32 -11.84 -1.60 -5.50
N ILE A 33 -12.37 -0.72 -4.66
CA ILE A 33 -13.24 -1.06 -3.52
C ILE A 33 -14.43 -1.92 -3.96
N ALA A 34 -15.11 -1.53 -5.04
CA ALA A 34 -16.24 -2.29 -5.57
C ALA A 34 -15.82 -3.73 -5.94
N ARG A 35 -14.65 -3.91 -6.58
CA ARG A 35 -14.13 -5.24 -6.90
C ARG A 35 -13.68 -6.00 -5.66
N TRP A 36 -12.94 -5.35 -4.75
CA TRP A 36 -12.50 -5.96 -3.50
C TRP A 36 -13.68 -6.60 -2.77
N ARG A 37 -14.78 -5.87 -2.65
CA ARG A 37 -16.01 -6.36 -2.01
C ARG A 37 -16.64 -7.57 -2.69
N THR A 38 -16.38 -7.80 -3.97
CA THR A 38 -16.85 -9.02 -4.67
C THR A 38 -15.91 -10.20 -4.47
N ILE A 39 -14.61 -9.93 -4.40
CA ILE A 39 -13.53 -10.93 -4.41
C ILE A 39 -13.22 -11.44 -2.99
N VAL A 40 -13.18 -10.53 -2.00
CA VAL A 40 -12.82 -10.88 -0.63
C VAL A 40 -14.09 -11.08 0.20
N LYS A 41 -14.27 -12.32 0.68
CA LYS A 41 -15.41 -12.73 1.52
C LYS A 41 -14.89 -13.45 2.75
N SER A 42 -14.40 -12.69 3.72
CA SER A 42 -13.83 -13.27 4.94
C SER A 42 -14.06 -12.40 6.15
N SER A 43 -14.43 -13.01 7.27
CA SER A 43 -14.52 -12.34 8.57
C SER A 43 -13.15 -11.97 9.17
N ARG A 44 -12.05 -12.48 8.58
CA ARG A 44 -10.68 -12.14 8.98
C ARG A 44 -10.10 -10.92 8.24
N THR A 45 -10.95 -10.18 7.54
CA THR A 45 -10.53 -8.98 6.81
C THR A 45 -11.43 -7.81 7.15
N THR A 46 -10.86 -6.61 7.23
CA THR A 46 -11.61 -5.35 7.30
C THR A 46 -11.06 -4.42 6.23
N LEU A 47 -11.93 -3.90 5.37
CA LEU A 47 -11.59 -2.87 4.38
C LEU A 47 -11.89 -1.48 4.95
N TYR A 48 -10.90 -0.62 4.91
CA TYR A 48 -11.00 0.80 5.20
C TYR A 48 -10.96 1.56 3.87
N GLU A 49 -12.04 2.27 3.57
CA GLU A 49 -12.20 3.05 2.33
C GLU A 49 -11.60 4.44 2.49
N VAL A 50 -10.29 4.46 2.74
CA VAL A 50 -9.51 5.65 3.07
C VAL A 50 -8.08 5.45 2.57
N ALA A 51 -7.43 6.53 2.15
CA ALA A 51 -6.00 6.52 1.87
C ALA A 51 -5.21 6.83 3.14
N LEU A 52 -4.09 6.13 3.36
CA LEU A 52 -3.11 6.53 4.35
C LEU A 52 -2.23 7.65 3.78
N SER A 53 -2.01 8.71 4.56
CA SER A 53 -1.30 9.90 4.12
C SER A 53 -0.61 10.60 5.31
N ASP A 54 0.00 11.75 5.06
CA ASP A 54 0.67 12.58 6.07
C ASP A 54 -0.30 13.27 7.05
N LYS A 55 -1.59 13.33 6.72
CA LYS A 55 -2.61 13.98 7.55
C LYS A 55 -3.99 13.37 7.36
N THR A 56 -4.82 13.51 8.38
CA THR A 56 -6.24 13.18 8.34
C THR A 56 -7.04 14.31 7.69
N GLY A 57 -8.00 13.95 6.84
CA GLY A 57 -8.87 14.87 6.13
C GLY A 57 -9.23 14.41 4.73
N GLU A 58 -9.06 15.29 3.75
CA GLU A 58 -9.27 14.99 2.33
C GLU A 58 -8.00 15.26 1.53
N ALA A 59 -7.78 14.45 0.48
CA ALA A 59 -6.73 14.66 -0.51
C ALA A 59 -7.26 14.40 -1.92
N GLU A 60 -6.52 14.89 -2.92
CA GLU A 60 -6.72 14.48 -4.30
C GLU A 60 -6.06 13.11 -4.53
N PHE A 61 -6.81 12.21 -5.13
CA PHE A 61 -6.33 10.93 -5.63
C PHE A 61 -6.37 10.99 -7.15
N HIS A 62 -5.30 10.57 -7.80
CA HIS A 62 -5.12 10.58 -9.24
C HIS A 62 -5.37 9.18 -9.81
N PRO A 63 -6.60 8.86 -10.25
CA PRO A 63 -6.91 7.53 -10.74
C PRO A 63 -6.25 7.26 -12.09
N SER A 64 -5.82 6.03 -12.30
CA SER A 64 -5.37 5.54 -13.60
C SER A 64 -6.50 4.88 -14.39
N GLY A 65 -6.32 4.81 -15.70
CA GLY A 65 -7.21 4.13 -16.64
C GLY A 65 -6.45 3.58 -17.84
N GLY A 66 -7.17 3.22 -18.90
CA GLY A 66 -6.60 2.61 -20.08
C GLY A 66 -6.64 1.09 -20.03
N ASN A 67 -6.00 0.44 -21.01
CA ASN A 67 -5.91 -1.01 -21.06
C ASN A 67 -4.60 -1.42 -21.73
N PRO A 68 -3.74 -2.18 -21.04
CA PRO A 68 -2.47 -2.64 -21.60
C PRO A 68 -2.62 -3.72 -22.69
N GLY A 69 -3.82 -4.29 -22.88
CA GLY A 69 -4.05 -5.39 -23.80
C GLY A 69 -3.44 -6.73 -23.33
N GLY A 70 -3.33 -7.68 -24.26
CA GLY A 70 -2.75 -8.99 -23.96
C GLY A 70 -3.51 -9.75 -22.87
N ARG A 71 -2.78 -10.29 -21.88
CA ARG A 71 -3.38 -11.01 -20.74
C ARG A 71 -4.39 -10.17 -19.93
N TRP A 72 -4.34 -8.84 -20.08
CA TRP A 72 -5.18 -7.88 -19.38
C TRP A 72 -6.34 -7.36 -20.22
N GLU A 73 -6.51 -7.85 -21.46
CA GLU A 73 -7.52 -7.35 -22.40
C GLU A 73 -8.93 -7.28 -21.78
N ASN A 74 -9.29 -8.28 -20.98
CA ASN A 74 -10.59 -8.39 -20.32
C ASN A 74 -10.63 -7.77 -18.92
N TYR A 75 -9.57 -7.09 -18.47
CA TYR A 75 -9.54 -6.47 -17.14
C TYR A 75 -10.44 -5.23 -17.06
N GLY A 76 -10.78 -4.62 -18.20
CA GLY A 76 -11.53 -3.38 -18.27
C GLY A 76 -10.64 -2.16 -18.19
N GLN A 77 -10.97 -1.20 -17.32
CA GLN A 77 -10.15 -0.02 -17.09
C GLN A 77 -9.07 -0.33 -16.04
N TRP A 78 -7.83 -0.01 -16.40
CA TRP A 78 -6.67 -0.19 -15.51
C TRP A 78 -6.74 0.78 -14.32
N ASP A 79 -6.76 0.29 -13.12
CA ASP A 79 -6.82 1.08 -11.88
C ASP A 79 -5.71 0.71 -10.87
N MET A 80 -4.68 -0.01 -11.32
CA MET A 80 -3.59 -0.48 -10.49
C MET A 80 -2.42 0.51 -10.40
N SER A 81 -2.59 1.74 -10.91
CA SER A 81 -1.56 2.78 -10.89
C SER A 81 -2.10 4.12 -10.40
N GLY A 82 -3.19 4.10 -9.62
CA GLY A 82 -3.70 5.30 -8.97
C GLY A 82 -2.84 5.67 -7.77
N SER A 83 -2.66 6.98 -7.51
CA SER A 83 -1.81 7.49 -6.43
C SER A 83 -2.36 8.77 -5.83
N LEU A 84 -1.97 9.08 -4.59
CA LEU A 84 -2.10 10.44 -4.02
C LEU A 84 -1.11 11.43 -4.65
N LEU A 85 -0.07 10.92 -5.30
CA LEU A 85 0.89 11.75 -6.03
C LEU A 85 0.43 11.95 -7.47
N PRO A 86 0.57 13.16 -8.03
CA PRO A 86 0.30 13.41 -9.43
C PRO A 86 1.20 12.56 -10.33
N PHE A 87 0.66 12.08 -11.45
CA PHE A 87 1.47 11.41 -12.45
C PHE A 87 2.58 12.31 -13.00
N ASP A 88 3.73 11.72 -13.32
CA ASP A 88 4.82 12.37 -14.00
C ASP A 88 5.12 11.65 -15.33
N ARG A 89 6.14 10.81 -15.37
CA ARG A 89 6.61 10.16 -16.59
C ARG A 89 6.10 8.72 -16.78
N HIS A 90 5.01 8.36 -16.12
CA HIS A 90 4.47 7.00 -16.17
C HIS A 90 4.16 6.53 -17.60
N LYS A 91 3.68 7.44 -18.47
CA LYS A 91 3.40 7.13 -19.89
C LYS A 91 4.64 6.79 -20.72
N ASP A 92 5.84 7.15 -20.28
CA ASP A 92 7.08 6.77 -20.97
C ASP A 92 7.26 5.23 -20.94
N ASN A 93 6.76 4.59 -19.88
CA ASN A 93 6.83 3.15 -19.68
C ASN A 93 5.52 2.42 -20.00
N ALA A 94 4.40 3.13 -19.96
CA ALA A 94 3.04 2.61 -20.19
C ALA A 94 2.24 3.58 -21.09
N PRO A 95 2.55 3.67 -22.39
CA PRO A 95 1.90 4.65 -23.29
C PRO A 95 0.39 4.42 -23.47
N TRP A 96 -0.12 3.24 -23.15
CA TRP A 96 -1.54 2.90 -23.13
C TRP A 96 -2.28 3.46 -21.91
N MET A 97 -1.56 3.93 -20.89
CA MET A 97 -2.15 4.46 -19.65
C MET A 97 -2.91 5.75 -19.90
N LYS A 98 -4.04 5.88 -19.25
CA LYS A 98 -4.83 7.11 -19.20
C LYS A 98 -4.77 7.67 -17.79
N TYR A 99 -4.49 8.96 -17.68
CA TYR A 99 -4.65 9.73 -16.46
C TYR A 99 -6.09 10.22 -16.46
N LEU A 100 -6.84 9.83 -15.43
CA LEU A 100 -8.22 10.26 -15.25
C LEU A 100 -8.26 11.53 -14.41
N ASP A 101 -9.40 12.20 -14.40
CA ASP A 101 -9.60 13.38 -13.57
C ASP A 101 -9.43 13.02 -12.09
N PRO A 102 -8.72 13.85 -11.31
CA PRO A 102 -8.55 13.61 -9.88
C PRO A 102 -9.89 13.57 -9.15
N ILE A 103 -9.96 12.73 -8.14
CA ILE A 103 -11.12 12.63 -7.24
C ILE A 103 -10.70 12.96 -5.80
N LYS A 104 -11.64 13.44 -5.00
CA LYS A 104 -11.40 13.62 -3.56
C LYS A 104 -11.62 12.31 -2.84
N VAL A 105 -10.67 11.97 -1.96
CA VAL A 105 -10.74 10.79 -1.08
C VAL A 105 -10.49 11.20 0.36
N GLN A 106 -11.04 10.44 1.30
CA GLN A 106 -10.73 10.60 2.71
C GLN A 106 -9.32 10.09 3.00
N THR A 107 -8.62 10.76 3.93
CA THR A 107 -7.29 10.36 4.37
C THR A 107 -7.23 10.24 5.89
N THR A 108 -6.30 9.43 6.37
CA THR A 108 -5.88 9.37 7.78
C THR A 108 -4.38 9.07 7.86
N THR A 109 -3.75 9.37 8.97
CA THR A 109 -2.38 8.90 9.22
C THR A 109 -2.38 7.46 9.69
N LEU A 110 -1.27 6.76 9.51
CA LEU A 110 -1.15 5.38 9.97
C LEU A 110 -1.24 5.31 11.52
N ASP A 111 -0.61 6.25 12.22
CA ASP A 111 -0.64 6.31 13.69
C ASP A 111 -2.03 6.63 14.23
N GLU A 112 -2.76 7.59 13.61
CA GLU A 112 -4.10 7.95 14.07
C GLU A 112 -5.09 6.80 13.86
N TRP A 113 -4.97 6.09 12.73
CA TRP A 113 -5.78 4.90 12.49
C TRP A 113 -5.45 3.79 13.49
N ALA A 114 -4.18 3.50 13.72
CA ALA A 114 -3.76 2.45 14.64
C ALA A 114 -4.23 2.73 16.07
N ALA A 115 -4.03 3.95 16.56
CA ALA A 115 -4.46 4.36 17.89
C ALA A 115 -5.98 4.25 18.12
N LYS A 116 -6.79 4.42 17.06
CA LYS A 116 -8.25 4.29 17.14
C LYS A 116 -8.75 2.85 17.00
N THR A 117 -7.95 1.97 16.40
CA THR A 117 -8.44 0.68 15.90
C THR A 117 -7.79 -0.51 16.59
N LEU A 118 -6.50 -0.42 16.90
CA LEU A 118 -5.73 -1.53 17.43
C LEU A 118 -5.60 -1.44 18.96
N PRO A 119 -5.52 -2.59 19.67
CA PRO A 119 -5.22 -2.58 21.10
C PRO A 119 -3.77 -2.16 21.37
N ASP A 120 -3.46 -1.60 22.54
CA ASP A 120 -2.11 -1.07 22.88
C ASP A 120 -0.97 -2.09 22.70
N ASN A 121 -1.25 -3.36 22.88
CA ASN A 121 -0.26 -4.45 22.79
C ASN A 121 -0.33 -5.26 21.49
N TYR A 122 -0.82 -4.65 20.39
CA TYR A 122 -0.87 -5.34 19.13
C TYR A 122 0.52 -5.66 18.57
N VAL A 123 0.59 -6.70 17.76
CA VAL A 123 1.76 -7.07 16.97
C VAL A 123 1.35 -7.08 15.51
N CYS A 124 2.09 -6.38 14.68
CA CYS A 124 1.92 -6.36 13.24
C CYS A 124 3.06 -7.17 12.58
N PRO A 125 2.82 -8.40 12.16
CA PRO A 125 3.86 -9.22 11.54
C PRO A 125 4.37 -8.64 10.22
N LEU A 126 3.48 -7.99 9.46
CA LEU A 126 3.78 -7.49 8.11
C LEU A 126 2.91 -6.29 7.74
N ILE A 127 3.54 -5.26 7.22
CA ILE A 127 2.91 -4.27 6.34
C ILE A 127 3.26 -4.66 4.89
N TRP A 128 2.24 -4.91 4.08
CA TRP A 128 2.32 -5.00 2.62
C TRP A 128 1.79 -3.70 2.07
N ILE A 129 2.63 -2.95 1.35
CA ILE A 129 2.27 -1.62 0.85
C ILE A 129 2.62 -1.47 -0.63
N ASP A 130 1.64 -1.01 -1.39
CA ASP A 130 1.73 -0.61 -2.79
C ASP A 130 0.76 0.55 -3.00
N VAL A 131 1.24 1.77 -2.79
CA VAL A 131 0.46 3.01 -2.93
C VAL A 131 1.02 3.92 -4.02
N GLN A 132 1.77 3.29 -4.93
CA GLN A 132 2.18 3.87 -6.17
C GLN A 132 2.98 5.19 -5.97
N GLY A 133 4.09 5.04 -5.21
CA GLY A 133 5.08 6.11 -4.98
C GLY A 133 4.88 6.92 -3.70
N ALA A 134 3.76 6.74 -2.98
CA ALA A 134 3.48 7.46 -1.74
C ALA A 134 3.89 6.70 -0.46
N GLU A 135 4.64 5.60 -0.56
CA GLU A 135 5.02 4.70 0.54
C GLU A 135 5.74 5.45 1.68
N ALA A 136 6.72 6.29 1.35
CA ALA A 136 7.46 7.07 2.34
C ALA A 136 6.58 8.09 3.10
N ILE A 137 5.53 8.60 2.45
CA ILE A 137 4.55 9.49 3.10
C ILE A 137 3.80 8.71 4.17
N VAL A 138 3.35 7.50 3.86
CA VAL A 138 2.66 6.62 4.81
C VAL A 138 3.57 6.28 5.99
N PHE A 139 4.82 5.88 5.75
CA PHE A 139 5.76 5.52 6.82
C PHE A 139 6.07 6.70 7.75
N ARG A 140 6.27 7.89 7.22
CA ARG A 140 6.48 9.10 8.04
C ARG A 140 5.26 9.44 8.90
N SER A 141 4.08 9.00 8.53
CA SER A 141 2.83 9.19 9.30
C SER A 141 2.56 8.08 10.33
N GLY A 142 3.44 7.09 10.41
CA GLY A 142 3.25 5.87 11.20
C GLY A 142 4.40 5.56 12.16
N VAL A 143 5.09 6.56 12.67
CA VAL A 143 6.30 6.39 13.51
C VAL A 143 6.03 5.53 14.75
N GLU A 144 4.91 5.72 15.44
CA GLU A 144 4.55 4.91 16.60
C GLU A 144 4.09 3.52 16.19
N THR A 145 3.31 3.42 15.11
CA THR A 145 2.82 2.14 14.58
C THR A 145 3.97 1.24 14.13
N LEU A 146 4.98 1.80 13.46
CA LEU A 146 6.13 1.07 12.95
C LEU A 146 6.95 0.38 14.05
N LYS A 147 6.94 0.88 15.29
CA LYS A 147 7.57 0.21 16.44
C LYS A 147 6.98 -1.16 16.77
N HIS A 148 5.77 -1.45 16.28
CA HIS A 148 5.07 -2.72 16.48
C HIS A 148 5.10 -3.64 15.23
N VAL A 149 5.79 -3.22 14.16
CA VAL A 149 5.83 -3.90 12.87
C VAL A 149 7.12 -4.69 12.71
N HIS A 150 7.03 -6.00 12.43
CA HIS A 150 8.21 -6.85 12.23
C HIS A 150 8.79 -6.73 10.82
N TYR A 151 7.95 -6.69 9.80
CA TYR A 151 8.39 -6.62 8.41
C TYR A 151 7.56 -5.61 7.61
N VAL A 152 8.23 -4.98 6.66
CA VAL A 152 7.61 -4.15 5.63
C VAL A 152 7.97 -4.72 4.27
N PHE A 153 6.97 -4.98 3.43
CA PHE A 153 7.13 -5.34 2.03
C PHE A 153 6.54 -4.21 1.19
N ALA A 154 7.39 -3.49 0.47
CA ALA A 154 7.02 -2.27 -0.25
C ALA A 154 7.50 -2.29 -1.70
N GLU A 155 6.67 -1.79 -2.63
CA GLU A 155 7.14 -1.46 -3.97
C GLU A 155 7.97 -0.17 -3.93
N CYS A 156 9.06 -0.13 -4.72
CA CYS A 156 9.87 1.07 -4.89
C CYS A 156 10.42 1.09 -6.33
N ASP A 157 9.58 1.54 -7.27
CA ASP A 157 9.97 1.68 -8.67
C ASP A 157 10.95 2.85 -8.82
N PRO A 158 12.17 2.63 -9.37
CA PRO A 158 13.15 3.70 -9.55
C PRO A 158 12.80 4.67 -10.69
N ARG A 159 11.79 4.35 -11.49
CA ARG A 159 11.34 5.21 -12.59
C ARG A 159 10.50 6.36 -12.05
N PRO A 160 10.63 7.58 -12.56
CA PRO A 160 9.89 8.74 -12.08
C PRO A 160 8.43 8.72 -12.59
N ASN A 161 7.65 7.77 -12.10
CA ASN A 161 6.26 7.58 -12.51
C ASN A 161 5.34 8.66 -11.92
N TYR A 162 5.67 9.16 -10.73
CA TYR A 162 4.86 10.13 -9.98
C TYR A 162 5.73 11.29 -9.49
N LYS A 163 5.15 12.49 -9.44
CA LYS A 163 5.83 13.70 -8.93
C LYS A 163 6.02 13.60 -7.42
N GLY A 164 7.27 13.70 -6.98
CA GLY A 164 7.61 13.60 -5.55
C GLY A 164 7.61 12.18 -5.00
N GLN A 165 7.56 11.17 -5.86
CA GLN A 165 7.80 9.78 -5.51
C GLN A 165 9.16 9.63 -4.82
N ALA A 166 9.19 8.91 -3.71
CA ALA A 166 10.43 8.67 -2.99
C ALA A 166 11.39 7.78 -3.77
N THR A 167 12.67 8.11 -3.73
CA THR A 167 13.75 7.21 -4.13
C THR A 167 13.88 6.07 -3.12
N ARG A 168 14.67 5.04 -3.49
CA ARG A 168 14.95 3.92 -2.58
C ARG A 168 15.63 4.38 -1.29
N ASP A 169 16.53 5.34 -1.37
CA ASP A 169 17.24 5.86 -0.19
C ASP A 169 16.28 6.65 0.70
N GLU A 170 15.44 7.51 0.13
CA GLU A 170 14.41 8.25 0.89
C GLU A 170 13.34 7.32 1.50
N LEU A 171 13.02 6.19 0.82
CA LEU A 171 12.16 5.16 1.39
C LEU A 171 12.81 4.51 2.60
N ALA A 172 14.10 4.13 2.48
CA ALA A 172 14.86 3.56 3.60
C ALA A 172 15.01 4.55 4.77
N GLU A 173 15.24 5.83 4.49
CA GLU A 173 15.28 6.89 5.51
C GLU A 173 13.95 7.08 6.24
N SER A 174 12.83 6.73 5.61
CA SER A 174 11.50 6.74 6.25
C SER A 174 11.25 5.54 7.17
N LEU A 175 12.18 4.59 7.22
CA LEU A 175 12.15 3.34 7.99
C LEU A 175 13.43 3.18 8.83
N PRO A 176 13.76 4.13 9.76
CA PRO A 176 15.06 4.18 10.41
C PRO A 176 15.38 2.95 11.29
N GLU A 177 14.35 2.28 11.83
CA GLU A 177 14.52 1.06 12.65
C GLU A 177 14.49 -0.23 11.81
N PHE A 178 14.53 -0.13 10.47
CA PHE A 178 14.45 -1.29 9.59
C PHE A 178 15.69 -1.45 8.73
N GLU A 179 16.14 -2.68 8.58
CA GLU A 179 17.17 -3.07 7.62
C GLU A 179 16.56 -3.68 6.36
N LEU A 180 17.12 -3.36 5.18
CA LEU A 180 16.74 -4.04 3.95
C LEU A 180 17.29 -5.46 3.93
N VAL A 181 16.41 -6.45 3.99
CA VAL A 181 16.79 -7.88 3.98
C VAL A 181 16.85 -8.45 2.59
N ARG A 182 15.97 -7.98 1.68
CA ARG A 182 15.90 -8.54 0.33
C ARG A 182 15.24 -7.58 -0.67
N ALA A 183 15.78 -7.57 -1.88
CA ALA A 183 15.13 -6.99 -3.05
C ALA A 183 14.61 -8.13 -3.96
N TYR A 184 13.42 -7.97 -4.48
CA TYR A 184 12.74 -8.92 -5.36
C TYR A 184 12.58 -8.33 -6.76
N PRO A 185 12.35 -9.17 -7.80
CA PRO A 185 11.91 -8.70 -9.11
C PRO A 185 10.65 -7.85 -9.01
N GLY A 186 10.48 -6.87 -9.90
CA GLY A 186 9.32 -5.95 -9.88
C GLY A 186 9.44 -4.86 -8.83
N TYR A 187 10.69 -4.52 -8.45
CA TYR A 187 11.01 -3.40 -7.55
C TYR A 187 10.48 -3.55 -6.11
N ASN A 188 10.13 -4.75 -5.68
CA ASN A 188 9.68 -5.00 -4.32
C ASN A 188 10.85 -5.17 -3.35
N LEU A 189 10.75 -4.54 -2.20
CA LEU A 189 11.75 -4.52 -1.14
C LEU A 189 11.16 -5.10 0.14
N LEU A 190 11.90 -5.99 0.80
CA LEU A 190 11.55 -6.50 2.12
C LEU A 190 12.50 -5.90 3.16
N PHE A 191 11.91 -5.19 4.11
CA PHE A 191 12.59 -4.64 5.26
C PHE A 191 12.19 -5.42 6.53
N LYS A 192 13.11 -5.50 7.49
CA LYS A 192 12.91 -6.13 8.79
C LYS A 192 13.23 -5.13 9.88
N ASN A 193 12.37 -5.01 10.87
CA ASN A 193 12.63 -4.21 12.05
C ASN A 193 13.78 -4.81 12.87
N THR A 194 14.78 -4.00 13.19
CA THR A 194 15.99 -4.41 13.94
C THR A 194 15.78 -4.42 15.44
N ASP A 195 14.81 -3.65 15.94
CA ASP A 195 14.54 -3.50 17.37
C ASP A 195 13.59 -4.58 17.90
N LEU A 196 12.88 -5.26 17.01
CA LEU A 196 11.95 -6.33 17.37
C LEU A 196 12.59 -7.71 17.20
N VAL A 197 12.56 -8.48 18.29
CA VAL A 197 12.93 -9.91 18.22
C VAL A 197 11.88 -10.66 17.39
N ALA A 198 12.33 -11.44 16.40
CA ALA A 198 11.42 -12.22 15.59
C ALA A 198 10.54 -13.12 16.50
N PRO A 199 9.22 -13.21 16.24
CA PRO A 199 8.35 -14.08 17.02
C PRO A 199 8.88 -15.52 16.96
N SER A 200 9.01 -16.14 18.14
CA SER A 200 9.44 -17.53 18.25
C SER A 200 8.50 -18.42 17.42
N LYS A 201 9.08 -19.29 16.59
CA LYS A 201 8.29 -20.28 15.84
C LYS A 201 7.62 -21.23 16.86
N HIS A 202 6.33 -21.11 17.02
CA HIS A 202 5.49 -22.11 17.69
C HIS A 202 4.65 -22.84 16.66
#